data_8a0dbb0be5fefdb90ff4f535be40fb3c
#
_entry.id   8a0dbb0be5fefdb90ff4f535be40fb3c
#
_cell.length_a   1.000
_cell.length_b   1.000
_cell.length_c   1.000
_cell.angle_alpha   90.00
_cell.angle_beta   90.00
_cell.angle_gamma   90.00
#
_symmetry.space_group_name_H-M   'P 1'
#
loop_
_entity.id
_entity.type
_entity.pdbx_description
1 polymer ?
#
loop_
_entity_poly.entity_id
_entity_poly.type
_entity_poly.pdbx_seq_one_letter_code
_entity_poly.pdbx_strand_id
1 'polypeptide(L)'
;MRNRLPLLGGFALLAASVALTGCDPGKDKAADPAVGTSPGTTAAAKTPSSEAFNKPRKADGPVLIKVITNGSDPFWDTMGAGLGVGIKESGAAPGSNWLPPSGTDNNSQKAVFDQQLSANADGIAVSPIKADAFASVIDAAIDKGIPVITFDSDAPTSKRLAYIGTNNYEAGKVAGAEAVKLFPNGGNFVAFVGNMSADNAKQRYQGFVDATKDHKIAVLQEPFEDDKDTARARRNVADSITKYGDKINGFLGLYAYNGPAIVDEITKAKLRSKVKIVCFDGVQGTLENLKKGLVDIAVVQKPYEFGRISAKLLVLINKKGYDAAMKELQPELEKAGMKVDLEKHIIDTGVTVVTEKNAAEFVKDLNAKGLKSS
;
A
#
# COMPACT_ATOMS: atom_id res chain seq x y z
N MET A 1 21.84 -62.42 8.67
CA MET A 1 21.79 -62.78 10.14
C MET A 1 20.93 -61.73 10.77
N ARG A 2 19.65 -62.06 11.06
CA ARG A 2 19.08 -62.47 12.36
C ARG A 2 19.38 -61.39 13.43
N ASN A 3 18.44 -60.73 14.13
CA ASN A 3 17.13 -61.10 14.70
C ASN A 3 16.46 -59.86 15.28
N ARG A 4 15.17 -59.65 15.04
CA ARG A 4 14.01 -59.88 15.92
C ARG A 4 13.72 -58.81 16.98
N LEU A 5 12.54 -58.23 16.82
CA LEU A 5 11.59 -57.78 17.87
C LEU A 5 11.38 -58.87 18.99
N PRO A 6 10.67 -58.62 20.14
CA PRO A 6 9.44 -57.83 20.28
C PRO A 6 9.12 -57.29 21.73
N LEU A 7 7.92 -56.74 21.91
CA LEU A 7 6.82 -56.90 22.89
C LEU A 7 6.59 -55.75 23.87
N LEU A 8 5.42 -55.11 23.78
CA LEU A 8 4.14 -55.28 24.48
C LEU A 8 4.04 -54.81 25.94
N GLY A 9 3.05 -54.02 26.21
CA GLY A 9 2.35 -53.79 27.49
C GLY A 9 2.07 -52.30 27.69
N GLY A 10 0.90 -51.82 28.00
CA GLY A 10 -0.37 -52.36 28.33
C GLY A 10 -1.27 -51.24 28.88
N PHE A 11 -2.51 -51.35 28.66
CA PHE A 11 -3.70 -50.65 29.11
C PHE A 11 -3.66 -49.92 30.46
N ALA A 12 -4.32 -48.72 30.52
CA ALA A 12 -5.24 -48.41 31.61
C ALA A 12 -6.28 -47.35 31.15
N LEU A 13 -7.50 -47.79 30.94
CA LEU A 13 -8.73 -46.99 30.96
C LEU A 13 -9.01 -46.52 32.39
N LEU A 14 -9.40 -45.25 32.52
CA LEU A 14 -10.24 -44.85 33.66
C LEU A 14 -11.40 -44.01 33.11
N ALA A 15 -12.57 -44.63 33.17
CA ALA A 15 -13.88 -44.03 33.03
C ALA A 15 -14.31 -43.46 34.40
N ALA A 16 -14.83 -42.25 34.42
CA ALA A 16 -15.65 -41.78 35.53
C ALA A 16 -16.89 -41.07 35.00
N SER A 17 -17.99 -41.61 35.37
CA SER A 17 -19.36 -41.31 34.96
C SER A 17 -20.02 -40.26 35.87
N VAL A 18 -20.92 -39.49 35.26
CA VAL A 18 -22.29 -39.10 35.68
C VAL A 18 -22.45 -38.05 36.77
N ALA A 19 -23.17 -37.01 36.44
CA ALA A 19 -24.46 -36.67 37.07
C ALA A 19 -25.29 -35.75 36.17
N LEU A 20 -26.42 -36.28 35.70
CA LEU A 20 -27.55 -35.55 35.15
C LEU A 20 -28.37 -34.98 36.32
N THR A 21 -28.66 -33.69 36.30
CA THR A 21 -29.87 -33.14 36.94
C THR A 21 -30.55 -32.22 35.91
N GLY A 22 -31.76 -32.60 35.59
CA GLY A 22 -32.65 -31.83 34.73
C GLY A 22 -33.42 -30.76 35.51
N CYS A 23 -34.03 -29.88 34.75
CA CYS A 23 -35.27 -29.09 34.94
C CYS A 23 -35.13 -27.85 34.05
N ASP A 24 -35.97 -27.49 33.24
CA ASP A 24 -37.35 -27.24 32.92
C ASP A 24 -37.43 -26.13 31.85
N PRO A 25 -38.32 -26.14 30.87
CA PRO A 25 -38.28 -25.20 29.74
C PRO A 25 -39.04 -23.90 30.07
N GLY A 26 -38.29 -22.85 30.28
CA GLY A 26 -38.79 -21.47 30.35
C GLY A 26 -38.67 -20.77 29.00
N LYS A 27 -39.79 -20.26 28.48
CA LYS A 27 -39.95 -19.45 27.29
C LYS A 27 -39.04 -18.22 27.34
N ASP A 28 -38.13 -18.10 26.38
CA ASP A 28 -37.49 -16.83 26.11
C ASP A 28 -37.60 -16.46 24.64
N LYS A 29 -38.02 -15.21 24.47
CA LYS A 29 -38.28 -14.50 23.20
C LYS A 29 -37.04 -14.46 22.35
N ALA A 30 -37.21 -14.69 21.05
CA ALA A 30 -36.23 -14.36 20.03
C ALA A 30 -35.80 -12.92 20.17
N ALA A 31 -34.52 -12.69 20.43
CA ALA A 31 -33.89 -11.41 20.29
C ALA A 31 -33.41 -11.27 18.83
N ASP A 32 -33.79 -10.18 18.17
CA ASP A 32 -33.31 -9.77 16.86
C ASP A 32 -31.76 -9.74 16.84
N PRO A 33 -31.12 -10.14 15.76
CA PRO A 33 -29.69 -9.97 15.62
C PRO A 33 -29.37 -8.46 15.53
N ALA A 34 -28.69 -7.97 16.55
CA ALA A 34 -28.15 -6.62 16.57
C ALA A 34 -27.36 -6.35 15.28
N VAL A 35 -27.78 -5.29 14.59
CA VAL A 35 -27.06 -4.68 13.48
C VAL A 35 -25.61 -4.47 13.90
N GLY A 36 -24.70 -5.17 13.24
CA GLY A 36 -23.28 -5.08 13.47
C GLY A 36 -22.80 -3.66 13.25
N THR A 37 -22.24 -3.11 14.30
CA THR A 37 -21.48 -1.83 14.27
C THR A 37 -20.35 -1.95 13.27
N SER A 38 -20.30 -0.99 12.36
CA SER A 38 -19.23 -0.79 11.36
C SER A 38 -17.85 -0.97 11.98
N PRO A 39 -16.95 -1.79 11.40
CA PRO A 39 -15.55 -1.82 11.78
C PRO A 39 -14.84 -0.66 11.07
N GLY A 40 -14.94 0.51 11.61
CA GLY A 40 -14.34 1.74 11.10
C GLY A 40 -13.69 2.57 12.18
N THR A 41 -13.27 1.96 13.29
CA THR A 41 -12.39 2.64 14.25
C THR A 41 -10.95 2.35 13.86
N THR A 42 -10.43 3.11 12.87
CA THR A 42 -8.99 3.34 12.78
C THR A 42 -8.56 3.85 14.15
N ALA A 43 -7.63 3.14 14.80
CA ALA A 43 -6.99 3.61 16.01
C ALA A 43 -6.64 5.10 15.79
N ALA A 44 -7.09 5.97 16.71
CA ALA A 44 -6.85 7.40 16.59
C ALA A 44 -5.35 7.61 16.38
N ALA A 45 -4.98 8.24 15.27
CA ALA A 45 -3.62 8.61 15.00
C ALA A 45 -3.14 9.40 16.24
N LYS A 46 -2.01 8.98 16.81
CA LYS A 46 -1.38 9.82 17.85
C LYS A 46 -1.12 11.16 17.18
N THR A 47 -1.65 12.24 17.77
CA THR A 47 -1.32 13.58 17.30
C THR A 47 0.20 13.70 17.33
N PRO A 48 0.87 13.95 16.20
CA PRO A 48 2.30 14.12 16.21
C PRO A 48 2.64 15.24 17.17
N SER A 49 3.72 15.14 17.92
CA SER A 49 4.22 16.29 18.68
C SER A 49 4.91 17.25 17.71
N SER A 50 4.14 17.78 16.74
CA SER A 50 4.62 18.78 15.78
C SER A 50 5.19 20.00 16.50
N GLU A 51 4.68 20.32 17.70
CA GLU A 51 5.20 21.39 18.54
C GLU A 51 6.72 21.30 18.78
N ALA A 52 7.27 20.10 19.00
CA ALA A 52 8.70 19.90 19.15
C ALA A 52 9.49 20.22 17.88
N PHE A 53 8.82 20.20 16.73
CA PHE A 53 9.41 20.45 15.41
C PHE A 53 9.00 21.80 14.80
N ASN A 54 8.32 22.67 15.54
CA ASN A 54 7.91 24.01 15.07
C ASN A 54 9.02 25.05 15.14
N LYS A 55 10.22 24.65 15.58
CA LYS A 55 11.41 25.51 15.55
C LYS A 55 12.43 24.95 14.56
N PRO A 56 13.19 25.82 13.89
CA PRO A 56 14.33 25.39 13.07
C PRO A 56 15.30 24.54 13.89
N ARG A 57 15.71 23.41 13.32
CA ARG A 57 16.74 22.53 13.90
C ARG A 57 18.09 22.78 13.26
N LYS A 58 18.08 23.15 12.00
CA LYS A 58 19.28 23.39 11.17
C LYS A 58 18.98 24.57 10.24
N ALA A 59 18.83 25.78 10.83
CA ALA A 59 18.51 26.99 10.06
C ALA A 59 19.54 27.26 8.97
N ASP A 60 20.82 27.03 9.27
CA ASP A 60 21.92 27.22 8.35
C ASP A 60 22.55 25.90 7.88
N GLY A 61 23.13 25.92 6.69
CA GLY A 61 23.82 24.79 6.10
C GLY A 61 22.94 23.75 5.43
N PRO A 62 23.55 22.76 4.79
CA PRO A 62 22.83 21.71 4.04
C PRO A 62 22.20 20.68 4.99
N VAL A 63 20.99 20.23 4.65
CA VAL A 63 20.19 19.23 5.40
C VAL A 63 20.36 17.86 4.75
N LEU A 64 20.87 16.87 5.48
CA LEU A 64 21.03 15.50 5.01
C LEU A 64 19.74 14.72 5.21
N ILE A 65 19.09 14.33 4.12
CA ILE A 65 17.86 13.54 4.16
C ILE A 65 18.08 12.14 3.62
N LYS A 66 17.37 11.18 4.20
CA LYS A 66 17.37 9.78 3.76
C LYS A 66 15.93 9.31 3.49
N VAL A 67 15.77 8.60 2.39
CA VAL A 67 14.48 8.05 1.98
C VAL A 67 14.59 6.53 1.94
N ILE A 68 13.75 5.81 2.69
CA ILE A 68 13.81 4.36 2.84
C ILE A 68 12.55 3.75 2.27
N THR A 69 12.70 2.95 1.21
CA THR A 69 11.60 2.27 0.53
C THR A 69 11.23 0.95 1.23
N ASN A 70 10.12 0.35 0.83
CA ASN A 70 9.72 -0.98 1.31
C ASN A 70 10.06 -2.11 0.32
N GLY A 71 10.83 -1.80 -0.72
CA GLY A 71 11.27 -2.71 -1.76
C GLY A 71 12.22 -2.03 -2.73
N SER A 72 12.59 -2.75 -3.79
CA SER A 72 13.53 -2.31 -4.84
C SER A 72 12.98 -2.53 -6.26
N ASP A 73 11.66 -2.70 -6.40
CA ASP A 73 11.02 -2.86 -7.70
C ASP A 73 10.99 -1.54 -8.51
N PRO A 74 10.68 -1.58 -9.82
CA PRO A 74 10.72 -0.40 -10.71
C PRO A 74 9.81 0.77 -10.31
N PHE A 75 8.82 0.56 -9.46
CA PHE A 75 7.99 1.65 -8.90
C PHE A 75 8.86 2.67 -8.14
N TRP A 76 9.90 2.20 -7.46
CA TRP A 76 10.80 3.04 -6.68
C TRP A 76 11.79 3.84 -7.53
N ASP A 77 12.06 3.44 -8.77
CA ASP A 77 12.89 4.22 -9.71
C ASP A 77 12.23 5.57 -10.02
N THR A 78 10.90 5.56 -10.20
CA THR A 78 10.13 6.79 -10.42
C THR A 78 10.13 7.70 -9.20
N MET A 79 9.97 7.14 -7.99
CA MET A 79 10.13 7.88 -6.74
C MET A 79 11.54 8.45 -6.61
N GLY A 80 12.57 7.68 -6.92
CA GLY A 80 13.96 8.11 -6.89
C GLY A 80 14.27 9.26 -7.84
N ALA A 81 13.67 9.26 -9.05
CA ALA A 81 13.78 10.38 -9.98
C ALA A 81 13.16 11.67 -9.41
N GLY A 82 11.97 11.58 -8.83
CA GLY A 82 11.33 12.68 -8.12
C GLY A 82 12.14 13.19 -6.94
N LEU A 83 12.71 12.28 -6.15
CA LEU A 83 13.61 12.62 -5.04
C LEU A 83 14.82 13.42 -5.54
N GLY A 84 15.44 13.01 -6.65
CA GLY A 84 16.56 13.74 -7.24
C GLY A 84 16.21 15.18 -7.62
N VAL A 85 15.00 15.42 -8.10
CA VAL A 85 14.50 16.78 -8.37
C VAL A 85 14.24 17.53 -7.06
N GLY A 86 13.57 16.92 -6.10
CA GLY A 86 13.29 17.53 -4.80
C GLY A 86 14.57 17.89 -4.02
N ILE A 87 15.63 17.09 -4.11
CA ILE A 87 16.96 17.40 -3.56
C ILE A 87 17.53 18.69 -4.17
N LYS A 88 17.46 18.82 -5.49
CA LYS A 88 17.94 20.03 -6.19
C LYS A 88 17.10 21.26 -5.84
N GLU A 89 15.77 21.14 -5.85
CA GLU A 89 14.85 22.24 -5.55
C GLU A 89 14.99 22.73 -4.10
N SER A 90 15.22 21.83 -3.15
CA SER A 90 15.31 22.17 -1.73
C SER A 90 16.71 22.52 -1.25
N GLY A 91 17.75 22.27 -2.05
CA GLY A 91 19.14 22.42 -1.63
C GLY A 91 19.56 21.46 -0.51
N ALA A 92 19.06 20.24 -0.52
CA ALA A 92 19.45 19.20 0.42
C ALA A 92 20.96 18.87 0.31
N ALA A 93 21.53 18.35 1.40
CA ALA A 93 22.95 18.04 1.47
C ALA A 93 23.39 17.01 0.41
N PRO A 94 24.64 17.10 -0.08
CA PRO A 94 25.28 15.99 -0.79
C PRO A 94 25.22 14.71 0.05
N GLY A 95 24.92 13.57 -0.61
CA GLY A 95 24.69 12.29 0.08
C GLY A 95 23.24 12.04 0.49
N SER A 96 22.34 12.99 0.27
CA SER A 96 20.90 12.72 0.32
C SER A 96 20.51 11.75 -0.78
N ASN A 97 19.86 10.63 -0.43
CA ASN A 97 19.51 9.56 -1.36
C ASN A 97 18.38 8.67 -0.84
N TRP A 98 17.92 7.74 -1.67
CA TRP A 98 17.03 6.68 -1.24
C TRP A 98 17.76 5.35 -1.11
N LEU A 99 17.23 4.46 -0.27
CA LEU A 99 17.83 3.19 0.14
C LEU A 99 16.74 2.13 0.23
N PRO A 100 16.79 1.07 -0.57
CA PRO A 100 15.93 -0.08 -0.37
C PRO A 100 16.44 -0.93 0.81
N PRO A 101 15.55 -1.69 1.47
CA PRO A 101 15.99 -2.74 2.38
C PRO A 101 16.68 -3.88 1.61
N SER A 102 17.56 -4.61 2.28
CA SER A 102 18.25 -5.78 1.68
C SER A 102 17.35 -7.00 1.52
N GLY A 103 16.17 -7.00 2.14
CA GLY A 103 15.17 -8.06 2.09
C GLY A 103 13.76 -7.47 2.09
N THR A 104 12.75 -8.33 2.08
CA THR A 104 11.32 -7.95 2.03
C THR A 104 10.65 -7.97 3.41
N ASP A 105 11.42 -8.11 4.48
CA ASP A 105 10.94 -8.19 5.85
C ASP A 105 11.21 -6.91 6.65
N ASN A 106 10.48 -6.78 7.76
CA ASN A 106 10.56 -5.61 8.62
C ASN A 106 11.92 -5.42 9.31
N ASN A 107 12.66 -6.50 9.59
CA ASN A 107 13.96 -6.42 10.26
C ASN A 107 15.02 -5.85 9.32
N SER A 108 15.03 -6.25 8.06
CA SER A 108 15.93 -5.71 7.04
C SER A 108 15.68 -4.21 6.82
N GLN A 109 14.42 -3.77 6.81
CA GLN A 109 14.09 -2.35 6.70
C GLN A 109 14.52 -1.57 7.95
N LYS A 110 14.28 -2.12 9.14
CA LYS A 110 14.72 -1.52 10.41
C LYS A 110 16.23 -1.35 10.45
N ALA A 111 17.00 -2.33 10.00
CA ALA A 111 18.47 -2.25 9.98
C ALA A 111 18.95 -1.06 9.11
N VAL A 112 18.35 -0.85 7.93
CA VAL A 112 18.64 0.32 7.10
C VAL A 112 18.28 1.62 7.82
N PHE A 113 17.12 1.67 8.47
CA PHE A 113 16.67 2.86 9.22
C PHE A 113 17.63 3.22 10.36
N ASP A 114 18.01 2.24 11.18
CA ASP A 114 18.95 2.41 12.29
C ASP A 114 20.36 2.85 11.81
N GLN A 115 20.79 2.33 10.65
CA GLN A 115 22.03 2.75 10.00
C GLN A 115 22.00 4.23 9.62
N GLN A 116 20.86 4.73 9.09
CA GLN A 116 20.74 6.13 8.69
C GLN A 116 20.67 7.07 9.91
N LEU A 117 20.03 6.64 11.00
CA LEU A 117 20.09 7.36 12.28
C LEU A 117 21.54 7.48 12.77
N SER A 118 22.29 6.38 12.71
CA SER A 118 23.72 6.35 13.12
C SER A 118 24.61 7.17 12.19
N ALA A 119 24.23 7.35 10.94
CA ALA A 119 24.90 8.19 9.95
C ALA A 119 24.54 9.69 10.05
N ASN A 120 23.87 10.10 11.14
CA ASN A 120 23.45 11.47 11.43
C ASN A 120 22.56 12.08 10.32
N ALA A 121 21.61 11.34 9.80
CA ALA A 121 20.57 11.90 8.95
C ALA A 121 19.82 13.02 9.71
N ASP A 122 19.66 14.17 9.07
CA ASP A 122 18.88 15.29 9.63
C ASP A 122 17.37 15.07 9.52
N GLY A 123 16.94 14.19 8.59
CA GLY A 123 15.54 13.80 8.42
C GLY A 123 15.38 12.53 7.62
N ILE A 124 14.35 11.76 7.92
CA ILE A 124 14.09 10.46 7.27
C ILE A 124 12.66 10.41 6.75
N ALA A 125 12.51 10.02 5.47
CA ALA A 125 11.25 9.56 4.93
C ALA A 125 11.27 8.02 4.82
N VAL A 126 10.19 7.34 5.21
CA VAL A 126 10.12 5.88 5.16
C VAL A 126 8.75 5.40 4.65
N SER A 127 8.76 4.39 3.77
CA SER A 127 7.56 3.62 3.42
C SER A 127 7.57 2.32 4.22
N PRO A 128 6.83 2.20 5.33
CA PRO A 128 6.90 1.02 6.21
C PRO A 128 6.40 -0.25 5.52
N ILE A 129 7.14 -1.38 5.68
CA ILE A 129 6.67 -2.70 5.25
C ILE A 129 5.47 -3.15 6.08
N LYS A 130 5.52 -2.91 7.40
CA LYS A 130 4.42 -3.18 8.35
C LYS A 130 4.24 -1.97 9.27
N ALA A 131 3.10 -1.29 9.15
CA ALA A 131 2.78 -0.07 9.87
C ALA A 131 2.99 -0.19 11.39
N ASP A 132 2.31 -1.15 12.02
CA ASP A 132 2.33 -1.33 13.48
C ASP A 132 3.73 -1.69 14.01
N ALA A 133 4.44 -2.56 13.30
CA ALA A 133 5.79 -2.96 13.71
C ALA A 133 6.82 -1.84 13.55
N PHE A 134 6.56 -0.88 12.67
CA PHE A 134 7.48 0.23 12.41
C PHE A 134 7.17 1.49 13.22
N ALA A 135 5.99 1.59 13.83
CA ALA A 135 5.57 2.76 14.59
C ALA A 135 6.56 3.10 15.74
N SER A 136 6.98 2.10 16.51
CA SER A 136 7.96 2.30 17.60
C SER A 136 9.35 2.74 17.10
N VAL A 137 9.75 2.33 15.90
CA VAL A 137 11.02 2.73 15.27
C VAL A 137 10.97 4.22 14.89
N ILE A 138 9.86 4.66 14.31
CA ILE A 138 9.61 6.06 14.00
C ILE A 138 9.57 6.90 15.28
N ASP A 139 8.82 6.45 16.29
CA ASP A 139 8.68 7.14 17.58
C ASP A 139 10.05 7.37 18.22
N ALA A 140 10.91 6.36 18.24
CA ALA A 140 12.25 6.46 18.81
C ALA A 140 13.17 7.48 18.09
N ALA A 141 13.00 7.66 16.78
CA ALA A 141 13.71 8.67 16.00
C ALA A 141 13.18 10.08 16.31
N ILE A 142 11.86 10.23 16.33
CA ILE A 142 11.18 11.49 16.68
C ILE A 142 11.58 11.94 18.11
N ASP A 143 11.61 11.03 19.08
CA ASP A 143 11.99 11.32 20.46
C ASP A 143 13.48 11.74 20.59
N LYS A 144 14.33 11.34 19.65
CA LYS A 144 15.71 11.84 19.50
C LYS A 144 15.77 13.17 18.75
N GLY A 145 14.63 13.73 18.37
CA GLY A 145 14.53 14.98 17.64
C GLY A 145 14.82 14.85 16.14
N ILE A 146 14.80 13.68 15.52
CA ILE A 146 14.96 13.52 14.08
C ILE A 146 13.56 13.55 13.43
N PRO A 147 13.25 14.50 12.52
CA PRO A 147 11.98 14.52 11.82
C PRO A 147 11.83 13.29 10.93
N VAL A 148 10.73 12.56 11.13
CA VAL A 148 10.36 11.41 10.30
C VAL A 148 9.01 11.67 9.67
N ILE A 149 8.93 11.43 8.37
CA ILE A 149 7.69 11.39 7.59
C ILE A 149 7.52 10.01 6.98
N THR A 150 6.29 9.63 6.70
CA THR A 150 6.00 8.41 5.93
C THR A 150 5.56 8.76 4.51
N PHE A 151 5.72 7.84 3.58
CA PHE A 151 5.24 7.99 2.21
C PHE A 151 4.82 6.64 1.64
N ASP A 152 3.95 6.63 0.60
CA ASP A 152 3.37 5.43 -0.03
C ASP A 152 2.60 4.54 0.94
N SER A 153 3.28 3.87 1.85
CA SER A 153 2.72 3.16 3.01
C SER A 153 2.83 4.04 4.25
N ASP A 154 1.77 4.06 5.08
CA ASP A 154 1.73 4.88 6.29
C ASP A 154 1.94 4.06 7.56
N ALA A 155 2.26 4.74 8.66
CA ALA A 155 2.24 4.25 10.03
C ALA A 155 1.45 5.22 10.92
N PRO A 156 0.12 5.24 10.82
CA PRO A 156 -0.72 6.28 11.42
C PRO A 156 -0.72 6.26 12.96
N THR A 157 -0.34 5.14 13.57
CA THR A 157 -0.22 5.00 15.02
C THR A 157 1.12 5.53 15.57
N SER A 158 2.05 5.96 14.70
CA SER A 158 3.33 6.53 15.07
C SER A 158 3.27 8.05 15.27
N LYS A 159 4.36 8.62 15.81
CA LYS A 159 4.57 10.05 15.94
C LYS A 159 5.04 10.73 14.64
N ARG A 160 4.90 10.10 13.46
CA ARG A 160 5.33 10.68 12.19
C ARG A 160 4.79 12.11 12.01
N LEU A 161 5.59 12.99 11.41
CA LEU A 161 5.18 14.38 11.21
C LEU A 161 4.22 14.58 10.04
N ALA A 162 4.34 13.78 8.99
CA ALA A 162 3.43 13.80 7.85
C ALA A 162 3.40 12.45 7.13
N TYR A 163 2.32 12.16 6.42
CA TYR A 163 2.23 11.14 5.39
C TYR A 163 2.10 11.81 4.02
N ILE A 164 2.89 11.33 3.06
CA ILE A 164 2.85 11.76 1.65
C ILE A 164 2.52 10.55 0.81
N GLY A 165 1.34 10.52 0.20
CA GLY A 165 0.96 9.34 -0.56
C GLY A 165 -0.40 9.47 -1.21
N THR A 166 -0.93 8.32 -1.57
CA THR A 166 -2.28 8.20 -2.09
C THR A 166 -3.24 7.91 -0.94
N ASN A 167 -4.40 8.54 -0.93
CA ASN A 167 -5.51 8.04 -0.13
C ASN A 167 -5.96 6.69 -0.73
N ASN A 168 -5.43 5.60 -0.17
CA ASN A 168 -5.59 4.27 -0.73
C ASN A 168 -7.04 3.77 -0.73
N TYR A 169 -7.85 4.18 0.27
CA TYR A 169 -9.28 3.87 0.28
C TYR A 169 -10.02 4.57 -0.87
N GLU A 170 -9.80 5.86 -1.08
CA GLU A 170 -10.39 6.59 -2.21
C GLU A 170 -9.88 6.07 -3.55
N ALA A 171 -8.60 5.68 -3.65
CA ALA A 171 -8.06 5.03 -4.84
C ALA A 171 -8.74 3.69 -5.14
N GLY A 172 -9.03 2.90 -4.10
CA GLY A 172 -9.85 1.70 -4.19
C GLY A 172 -11.25 1.99 -4.69
N LYS A 173 -11.90 3.05 -4.18
CA LYS A 173 -13.22 3.49 -4.67
C LYS A 173 -13.18 3.93 -6.13
N VAL A 174 -12.12 4.60 -6.57
CA VAL A 174 -11.93 4.94 -7.99
C VAL A 174 -11.85 3.67 -8.82
N ALA A 175 -11.07 2.67 -8.42
CA ALA A 175 -10.98 1.38 -9.10
C ALA A 175 -12.35 0.68 -9.18
N GLY A 176 -13.12 0.70 -8.08
CA GLY A 176 -14.47 0.15 -8.02
C GLY A 176 -15.46 0.90 -8.93
N ALA A 177 -15.42 2.23 -8.94
CA ALA A 177 -16.25 3.04 -9.82
C ALA A 177 -15.95 2.78 -11.31
N GLU A 178 -14.70 2.58 -11.68
CA GLU A 178 -14.33 2.20 -13.03
C GLU A 178 -14.78 0.76 -13.36
N ALA A 179 -14.70 -0.17 -12.40
CA ALA A 179 -15.24 -1.51 -12.57
C ALA A 179 -16.76 -1.50 -12.81
N VAL A 180 -17.51 -0.66 -12.08
CA VAL A 180 -18.96 -0.48 -12.29
C VAL A 180 -19.27 -0.02 -13.71
N LYS A 181 -18.49 0.90 -14.28
CA LYS A 181 -18.64 1.34 -15.68
C LYS A 181 -18.41 0.20 -16.68
N LEU A 182 -17.47 -0.68 -16.39
CA LEU A 182 -17.17 -1.86 -17.23
C LEU A 182 -18.25 -2.95 -17.10
N PHE A 183 -18.92 -3.04 -15.96
CA PHE A 183 -19.90 -4.07 -15.61
C PHE A 183 -21.23 -3.47 -15.12
N PRO A 184 -21.97 -2.76 -15.96
CA PRO A 184 -23.24 -2.10 -15.55
C PRO A 184 -24.30 -3.10 -15.07
N ASN A 185 -24.21 -4.37 -15.45
CA ASN A 185 -25.12 -5.44 -15.06
C ASN A 185 -24.58 -6.32 -13.92
N GLY A 186 -23.40 -5.98 -13.38
CA GLY A 186 -22.70 -6.76 -12.37
C GLY A 186 -21.68 -7.73 -12.95
N GLY A 187 -20.92 -8.38 -12.08
CA GLY A 187 -19.86 -9.33 -12.47
C GLY A 187 -19.06 -9.83 -11.28
N ASN A 188 -18.27 -10.86 -11.50
CA ASN A 188 -17.44 -11.48 -10.49
C ASN A 188 -15.96 -11.18 -10.73
N PHE A 189 -15.30 -10.67 -9.71
CA PHE A 189 -13.87 -10.36 -9.71
C PHE A 189 -13.06 -11.36 -8.90
N VAL A 190 -11.80 -11.52 -9.29
CA VAL A 190 -10.75 -12.13 -8.49
C VAL A 190 -9.67 -11.08 -8.25
N ALA A 191 -9.24 -10.93 -6.99
CA ALA A 191 -8.26 -9.91 -6.59
C ALA A 191 -6.90 -10.54 -6.25
N PHE A 192 -5.82 -9.81 -6.54
CA PHE A 192 -4.42 -10.21 -6.32
C PHE A 192 -3.65 -9.09 -5.66
N VAL A 193 -2.76 -9.45 -4.74
CA VAL A 193 -2.01 -8.49 -3.93
C VAL A 193 -0.72 -9.12 -3.38
N GLY A 194 0.25 -8.28 -3.04
CA GLY A 194 1.46 -8.75 -2.37
C GLY A 194 1.19 -9.29 -0.97
N ASN A 195 0.60 -8.48 -0.11
CA ASN A 195 0.32 -8.86 1.27
C ASN A 195 -0.81 -8.02 1.86
N MET A 196 -1.85 -8.66 2.36
CA MET A 196 -3.01 -8.01 2.99
C MET A 196 -2.73 -7.45 4.39
N SER A 197 -1.57 -7.70 4.99
CA SER A 197 -1.19 -7.04 6.25
C SER A 197 -0.76 -5.58 6.06
N ALA A 198 -0.47 -5.15 4.83
CA ALA A 198 -0.13 -3.77 4.52
C ALA A 198 -1.39 -2.88 4.45
N ASP A 199 -1.33 -1.69 5.04
CA ASP A 199 -2.49 -0.80 5.12
C ASP A 199 -2.97 -0.34 3.74
N ASN A 200 -2.06 -0.06 2.80
CA ASN A 200 -2.43 0.30 1.44
C ASN A 200 -3.23 -0.81 0.74
N ALA A 201 -2.84 -2.08 0.93
CA ALA A 201 -3.55 -3.23 0.37
C ALA A 201 -4.97 -3.34 0.92
N LYS A 202 -5.12 -3.30 2.26
CA LYS A 202 -6.43 -3.33 2.93
C LYS A 202 -7.34 -2.21 2.44
N GLN A 203 -6.83 -0.99 2.43
CA GLN A 203 -7.60 0.20 2.07
C GLN A 203 -8.03 0.18 0.60
N ARG A 204 -7.16 -0.20 -0.35
CA ARG A 204 -7.50 -0.34 -1.77
C ARG A 204 -8.58 -1.39 -1.98
N TYR A 205 -8.41 -2.56 -1.35
CA TYR A 205 -9.39 -3.65 -1.43
C TYR A 205 -10.74 -3.23 -0.84
N GLN A 206 -10.75 -2.67 0.38
CA GLN A 206 -11.97 -2.22 1.03
C GLN A 206 -12.68 -1.12 0.21
N GLY A 207 -11.94 -0.14 -0.29
CA GLY A 207 -12.49 0.90 -1.16
C GLY A 207 -13.14 0.34 -2.42
N PHE A 208 -12.51 -0.66 -3.05
CA PHE A 208 -13.07 -1.35 -4.21
C PHE A 208 -14.38 -2.07 -3.84
N VAL A 209 -14.39 -2.85 -2.77
CA VAL A 209 -15.58 -3.58 -2.29
C VAL A 209 -16.71 -2.62 -1.97
N ASP A 210 -16.44 -1.54 -1.24
CA ASP A 210 -17.46 -0.56 -0.85
C ASP A 210 -18.06 0.18 -2.06
N ALA A 211 -17.26 0.48 -3.07
CA ALA A 211 -17.75 1.13 -4.28
C ALA A 211 -18.53 0.19 -5.21
N THR A 212 -18.39 -1.11 -5.05
CA THR A 212 -19.00 -2.11 -5.95
C THR A 212 -20.18 -2.87 -5.34
N LYS A 213 -20.34 -2.87 -4.02
CA LYS A 213 -21.34 -3.69 -3.29
C LYS A 213 -22.78 -3.53 -3.76
N ASP A 214 -23.19 -2.30 -4.12
CA ASP A 214 -24.55 -1.99 -4.54
C ASP A 214 -24.77 -2.17 -6.06
N HIS A 215 -23.74 -2.61 -6.80
CA HIS A 215 -23.73 -2.74 -8.26
C HIS A 215 -23.68 -4.20 -8.75
N LYS A 216 -24.03 -5.15 -7.90
CA LYS A 216 -23.99 -6.60 -8.23
C LYS A 216 -22.59 -7.07 -8.68
N ILE A 217 -21.54 -6.41 -8.23
CA ILE A 217 -20.17 -6.83 -8.41
C ILE A 217 -19.71 -7.52 -7.13
N ALA A 218 -19.20 -8.74 -7.26
CA ALA A 218 -18.70 -9.53 -6.15
C ALA A 218 -17.23 -9.89 -6.35
N VAL A 219 -16.48 -9.99 -5.26
CA VAL A 219 -15.16 -10.61 -5.26
C VAL A 219 -15.33 -12.05 -4.79
N LEU A 220 -14.91 -13.02 -5.59
CA LEU A 220 -15.20 -14.45 -5.39
C LEU A 220 -14.56 -15.06 -4.15
N GLN A 221 -13.49 -14.46 -3.66
CA GLN A 221 -12.82 -14.79 -2.40
C GLN A 221 -11.93 -13.62 -1.95
N GLU A 222 -11.37 -13.70 -0.74
CA GLU A 222 -10.31 -12.80 -0.30
C GLU A 222 -9.14 -12.77 -1.30
N PRO A 223 -8.43 -11.64 -1.45
CA PRO A 223 -7.34 -11.50 -2.40
C PRO A 223 -6.29 -12.61 -2.29
N PHE A 224 -5.82 -13.10 -3.43
CA PHE A 224 -4.68 -14.00 -3.47
C PHE A 224 -3.40 -13.25 -3.13
N GLU A 225 -2.73 -13.67 -2.06
CA GLU A 225 -1.46 -13.08 -1.63
C GLU A 225 -0.26 -13.80 -2.27
N ASP A 226 0.71 -13.02 -2.73
CA ASP A 226 1.90 -13.53 -3.41
C ASP A 226 3.23 -13.19 -2.71
N ASP A 227 3.19 -12.47 -1.58
CA ASP A 227 4.35 -12.02 -0.80
C ASP A 227 5.39 -11.26 -1.67
N LYS A 228 4.93 -10.56 -2.70
CA LYS A 228 5.75 -9.85 -3.71
C LYS A 228 6.61 -10.78 -4.59
N ASP A 229 6.31 -12.07 -4.63
CA ASP A 229 6.91 -13.03 -5.57
C ASP A 229 6.12 -13.03 -6.88
N THR A 230 6.74 -12.54 -7.94
CA THR A 230 6.09 -12.43 -9.27
C THR A 230 5.78 -13.77 -9.90
N ALA A 231 6.53 -14.84 -9.58
CA ALA A 231 6.22 -16.20 -10.05
C ALA A 231 4.99 -16.74 -9.31
N ARG A 232 4.87 -16.48 -8.01
CA ARG A 232 3.68 -16.82 -7.22
C ARG A 232 2.47 -16.00 -7.67
N ALA A 233 2.64 -14.70 -7.99
CA ALA A 233 1.58 -13.88 -8.55
C ALA A 233 0.97 -14.53 -9.83
N ARG A 234 1.81 -14.99 -10.77
CA ARG A 234 1.35 -15.71 -11.96
C ARG A 234 0.65 -17.03 -11.62
N ARG A 235 1.21 -17.84 -10.71
CA ARG A 235 0.55 -19.08 -10.27
C ARG A 235 -0.83 -18.80 -9.67
N ASN A 236 -0.96 -17.80 -8.83
CA ASN A 236 -2.25 -17.41 -8.24
C ASN A 236 -3.30 -17.08 -9.30
N VAL A 237 -2.91 -16.40 -10.39
CA VAL A 237 -3.82 -16.12 -11.52
C VAL A 237 -4.23 -17.41 -12.22
N ALA A 238 -3.27 -18.28 -12.56
CA ALA A 238 -3.55 -19.58 -13.21
C ALA A 238 -4.46 -20.47 -12.34
N ASP A 239 -4.20 -20.52 -11.02
CA ASP A 239 -5.00 -21.27 -10.06
C ASP A 239 -6.42 -20.71 -9.95
N SER A 240 -6.59 -19.39 -9.97
CA SER A 240 -7.90 -18.75 -9.96
C SER A 240 -8.71 -19.09 -11.23
N ILE A 241 -8.07 -19.08 -12.39
CA ILE A 241 -8.68 -19.50 -13.66
C ILE A 241 -9.15 -20.94 -13.57
N THR A 242 -8.30 -21.83 -13.06
CA THR A 242 -8.63 -23.25 -12.88
C THR A 242 -9.80 -23.43 -11.90
N LYS A 243 -9.80 -22.69 -10.80
CA LYS A 243 -10.80 -22.81 -9.73
C LYS A 243 -12.17 -22.27 -10.12
N TYR A 244 -12.23 -21.14 -10.81
CA TYR A 244 -13.47 -20.42 -11.04
C TYR A 244 -13.95 -20.44 -12.50
N GLY A 245 -13.06 -20.63 -13.47
CA GLY A 245 -13.39 -20.75 -14.88
C GLY A 245 -14.25 -19.61 -15.41
N ASP A 246 -15.34 -19.95 -16.09
CA ASP A 246 -16.27 -18.99 -16.70
C ASP A 246 -17.06 -18.12 -15.69
N LYS A 247 -16.92 -18.34 -14.39
CA LYS A 247 -17.50 -17.45 -13.37
C LYS A 247 -16.75 -16.13 -13.26
N ILE A 248 -15.50 -16.05 -13.71
CA ILE A 248 -14.69 -14.84 -13.64
C ILE A 248 -15.09 -13.89 -14.78
N ASN A 249 -15.47 -12.66 -14.41
CA ASN A 249 -15.72 -11.59 -15.37
C ASN A 249 -14.60 -10.54 -15.34
N GLY A 250 -13.97 -10.34 -14.17
CA GLY A 250 -12.93 -9.34 -13.98
C GLY A 250 -11.78 -9.78 -13.08
N PHE A 251 -10.64 -9.18 -13.28
CA PHE A 251 -9.46 -9.31 -12.43
C PHE A 251 -9.08 -7.96 -11.84
N LEU A 252 -8.74 -7.94 -10.55
CA LEU A 252 -8.27 -6.77 -9.82
C LEU A 252 -6.83 -7.01 -9.35
N GLY A 253 -5.87 -6.25 -9.88
CA GLY A 253 -4.49 -6.25 -9.41
C GLY A 253 -4.25 -5.05 -8.50
N LEU A 254 -3.96 -5.28 -7.21
CA LEU A 254 -3.81 -4.22 -6.21
C LEU A 254 -2.40 -3.62 -6.12
N TYR A 255 -1.40 -4.30 -6.70
CA TYR A 255 -0.01 -3.85 -6.77
C TYR A 255 0.51 -3.80 -8.21
N ALA A 256 1.56 -3.02 -8.43
CA ALA A 256 2.10 -2.69 -9.74
C ALA A 256 2.38 -3.89 -10.66
N TYR A 257 2.95 -4.98 -10.12
CA TYR A 257 3.30 -6.18 -10.88
C TYR A 257 2.14 -7.15 -11.10
N ASN A 258 1.01 -6.98 -10.38
CA ASN A 258 -0.15 -7.84 -10.55
C ASN A 258 -0.79 -7.66 -11.93
N GLY A 259 -0.87 -6.43 -12.45
CA GLY A 259 -1.40 -6.17 -13.80
C GLY A 259 -0.70 -6.98 -14.90
N PRO A 260 0.62 -6.87 -15.07
CA PRO A 260 1.39 -7.72 -16.00
C PRO A 260 1.22 -9.21 -15.75
N ALA A 261 1.23 -9.67 -14.49
CA ALA A 261 1.04 -11.10 -14.17
C ALA A 261 -0.34 -11.63 -14.61
N ILE A 262 -1.40 -10.82 -14.42
CA ILE A 262 -2.74 -11.15 -14.89
C ILE A 262 -2.76 -11.26 -16.42
N VAL A 263 -2.19 -10.28 -17.13
CA VAL A 263 -2.17 -10.27 -18.62
C VAL A 263 -1.44 -11.48 -19.16
N ASP A 264 -0.31 -11.86 -18.57
CA ASP A 264 0.46 -13.04 -18.99
C ASP A 264 -0.41 -14.31 -18.96
N GLU A 265 -1.11 -14.57 -17.85
CA GLU A 265 -1.86 -15.80 -17.67
C GLU A 265 -3.19 -15.83 -18.47
N ILE A 266 -3.93 -14.70 -18.53
CA ILE A 266 -5.16 -14.63 -19.33
C ILE A 266 -4.87 -14.74 -20.83
N THR A 267 -3.68 -14.27 -21.27
CA THR A 267 -3.25 -14.42 -22.67
C THR A 267 -2.95 -15.87 -23.00
N LYS A 268 -2.22 -16.59 -22.12
CA LYS A 268 -1.98 -18.05 -22.26
C LYS A 268 -3.29 -18.82 -22.27
N ALA A 269 -4.24 -18.46 -21.40
CA ALA A 269 -5.55 -19.10 -21.32
C ALA A 269 -6.53 -18.66 -22.42
N LYS A 270 -6.16 -17.68 -23.28
CA LYS A 270 -7.01 -17.11 -24.35
C LYS A 270 -8.33 -16.51 -23.83
N LEU A 271 -8.29 -15.90 -22.66
CA LEU A 271 -9.48 -15.37 -21.98
C LEU A 271 -9.71 -13.87 -22.18
N ARG A 272 -8.80 -13.13 -22.85
CA ARG A 272 -8.88 -11.67 -22.93
C ARG A 272 -10.21 -11.12 -23.43
N SER A 273 -10.85 -11.79 -24.37
CA SER A 273 -12.16 -11.37 -24.91
C SER A 273 -13.33 -11.57 -23.95
N LYS A 274 -13.15 -12.38 -22.89
CA LYS A 274 -14.20 -12.75 -21.93
C LYS A 274 -14.11 -11.96 -20.62
N VAL A 275 -12.93 -11.38 -20.30
CA VAL A 275 -12.66 -10.76 -18.99
C VAL A 275 -12.15 -9.34 -19.12
N LYS A 276 -12.32 -8.55 -18.05
CA LYS A 276 -11.80 -7.20 -17.89
C LYS A 276 -10.72 -7.16 -16.82
N ILE A 277 -9.79 -6.21 -16.94
CA ILE A 277 -8.70 -6.03 -16.00
C ILE A 277 -8.71 -4.60 -15.47
N VAL A 278 -8.84 -4.49 -14.16
CA VAL A 278 -8.59 -3.27 -13.38
C VAL A 278 -7.35 -3.51 -12.54
N CYS A 279 -6.35 -2.66 -12.65
CA CYS A 279 -5.13 -2.82 -11.86
C CYS A 279 -4.63 -1.48 -11.33
N PHE A 280 -3.66 -1.56 -10.44
CA PHE A 280 -2.97 -0.41 -9.88
C PHE A 280 -1.62 -0.23 -10.56
N ASP A 281 -1.19 1.03 -10.58
CA ASP A 281 0.11 1.53 -11.00
C ASP A 281 0.42 1.42 -12.50
N GLY A 282 1.26 2.35 -12.95
CA GLY A 282 1.64 2.51 -14.34
C GLY A 282 3.06 2.03 -14.62
N VAL A 283 3.43 0.81 -14.18
CA VAL A 283 4.70 0.21 -14.60
C VAL A 283 4.73 0.00 -16.10
N GLN A 284 5.91 0.00 -16.70
CA GLN A 284 6.09 -0.06 -18.15
C GLN A 284 5.22 -1.16 -18.81
N GLY A 285 5.22 -2.38 -18.24
CA GLY A 285 4.41 -3.49 -18.73
C GLY A 285 2.90 -3.21 -18.71
N THR A 286 2.39 -2.55 -17.67
CA THR A 286 0.98 -2.13 -17.59
C THR A 286 0.64 -1.10 -18.66
N LEU A 287 1.49 -0.08 -18.85
CA LEU A 287 1.29 0.98 -19.84
C LEU A 287 1.34 0.44 -21.28
N GLU A 288 2.24 -0.48 -21.56
CA GLU A 288 2.29 -1.18 -22.86
C GLU A 288 1.05 -2.04 -23.10
N ASN A 289 0.57 -2.74 -22.07
CA ASN A 289 -0.64 -3.55 -22.14
C ASN A 289 -1.91 -2.69 -22.30
N LEU A 290 -1.99 -1.53 -21.67
CA LEU A 290 -3.06 -0.55 -21.91
C LEU A 290 -3.13 -0.12 -23.38
N LYS A 291 -1.99 0.25 -23.98
CA LYS A 291 -1.90 0.64 -25.41
C LYS A 291 -2.32 -0.46 -26.37
N LYS A 292 -2.20 -1.72 -25.95
CA LYS A 292 -2.58 -2.91 -26.73
C LYS A 292 -4.01 -3.38 -26.44
N GLY A 293 -4.76 -2.67 -25.57
CA GLY A 293 -6.08 -3.09 -25.12
C GLY A 293 -6.08 -4.37 -24.28
N LEU A 294 -4.94 -4.76 -23.71
CA LEU A 294 -4.81 -5.95 -22.86
C LEU A 294 -5.17 -5.67 -21.39
N VAL A 295 -5.09 -4.43 -20.95
CA VAL A 295 -5.61 -3.93 -19.67
C VAL A 295 -6.70 -2.91 -19.97
N ASP A 296 -7.77 -2.89 -19.18
CA ASP A 296 -8.87 -1.95 -19.39
C ASP A 296 -8.66 -0.66 -18.59
N ILE A 297 -8.26 -0.78 -17.32
CA ILE A 297 -8.10 0.36 -16.39
C ILE A 297 -6.81 0.15 -15.57
N ALA A 298 -6.00 1.20 -15.48
CA ALA A 298 -4.97 1.33 -14.45
C ALA A 298 -5.25 2.56 -13.58
N VAL A 299 -5.30 2.36 -12.26
CA VAL A 299 -5.37 3.41 -11.26
C VAL A 299 -3.96 3.73 -10.80
N VAL A 300 -3.42 4.81 -11.30
CA VAL A 300 -1.98 5.12 -11.23
C VAL A 300 -1.70 6.12 -10.12
N GLN A 301 -0.84 5.77 -9.19
CA GLN A 301 -0.31 6.64 -8.15
C GLN A 301 0.73 7.62 -8.73
N LYS A 302 1.25 8.52 -7.87
CA LYS A 302 2.23 9.54 -8.26
C LYS A 302 3.55 9.39 -7.49
N PRO A 303 4.28 8.27 -7.62
CA PRO A 303 5.51 8.02 -6.85
C PRO A 303 6.58 9.09 -7.07
N TYR A 304 6.65 9.70 -8.25
CA TYR A 304 7.53 10.86 -8.49
C TYR A 304 7.31 11.97 -7.45
N GLU A 305 6.05 12.32 -7.17
CA GLU A 305 5.74 13.34 -6.18
C GLU A 305 6.03 12.88 -4.75
N PHE A 306 5.95 11.58 -4.44
CA PHE A 306 6.34 11.07 -3.13
C PHE A 306 7.80 11.42 -2.82
N GLY A 307 8.71 11.17 -3.75
CA GLY A 307 10.13 11.48 -3.59
C GLY A 307 10.40 12.99 -3.56
N ARG A 308 9.81 13.73 -4.50
CA ARG A 308 10.02 15.17 -4.64
C ARG A 308 9.55 15.93 -3.41
N ILE A 309 8.34 15.65 -2.94
CA ILE A 309 7.75 16.33 -1.77
C ILE A 309 8.46 15.92 -0.48
N SER A 310 8.85 14.65 -0.34
CA SER A 310 9.60 14.17 0.84
C SER A 310 10.89 14.95 1.04
N ALA A 311 11.66 15.19 -0.02
CA ALA A 311 12.87 15.98 0.04
C ALA A 311 12.58 17.42 0.48
N LYS A 312 11.64 18.09 -0.19
CA LYS A 312 11.28 19.48 0.09
C LYS A 312 10.77 19.65 1.51
N LEU A 313 9.85 18.80 1.94
CA LEU A 313 9.24 18.89 3.27
C LEU A 313 10.27 18.67 4.38
N LEU A 314 11.11 17.64 4.31
CA LEU A 314 12.13 17.38 5.32
C LEU A 314 13.17 18.50 5.42
N VAL A 315 13.58 19.09 4.30
CA VAL A 315 14.47 20.25 4.32
C VAL A 315 13.80 21.46 4.95
N LEU A 316 12.56 21.75 4.57
CA LEU A 316 11.80 22.87 5.13
C LEU A 316 11.54 22.72 6.63
N ILE A 317 11.19 21.52 7.11
CA ILE A 317 11.02 21.23 8.54
C ILE A 317 12.30 21.57 9.30
N ASN A 318 13.44 21.12 8.81
CA ASN A 318 14.73 21.39 9.47
C ASN A 318 15.07 22.88 9.48
N LYS A 319 14.77 23.61 8.41
CA LYS A 319 15.11 25.03 8.25
C LYS A 319 14.14 25.99 8.91
N LYS A 320 12.85 25.66 8.98
CA LYS A 320 11.80 26.61 9.38
C LYS A 320 10.87 26.09 10.47
N GLY A 321 10.91 24.78 10.75
CA GLY A 321 9.92 24.08 11.56
C GLY A 321 8.72 23.62 10.75
N TYR A 322 7.92 22.71 11.34
CA TYR A 322 6.86 21.97 10.64
C TYR A 322 5.73 22.88 10.12
N ASP A 323 5.16 23.75 10.98
CA ASP A 323 4.03 24.60 10.60
C ASP A 323 4.42 25.60 9.49
N ALA A 324 5.60 26.20 9.61
CA ALA A 324 6.12 27.11 8.58
C ALA A 324 6.42 26.37 7.27
N ALA A 325 6.93 25.14 7.36
CA ALA A 325 7.18 24.29 6.19
C ALA A 325 5.88 23.94 5.45
N MET A 326 4.83 23.54 6.18
CA MET A 326 3.54 23.22 5.59
C MET A 326 2.87 24.45 4.97
N LYS A 327 2.89 25.59 5.67
CA LYS A 327 2.34 26.85 5.14
C LYS A 327 3.01 27.30 3.84
N GLU A 328 4.30 27.08 3.71
CA GLU A 328 5.05 27.41 2.49
C GLU A 328 4.77 26.44 1.34
N LEU A 329 4.67 25.14 1.66
CA LEU A 329 4.53 24.10 0.64
C LEU A 329 3.09 23.93 0.14
N GLN A 330 2.09 24.15 1.00
CA GLN A 330 0.68 23.89 0.71
C GLN A 330 0.17 24.57 -0.58
N PRO A 331 0.44 25.85 -0.89
CA PRO A 331 -0.06 26.47 -2.12
C PRO A 331 0.47 25.80 -3.39
N GLU A 332 1.70 25.30 -3.38
CA GLU A 332 2.29 24.56 -4.48
C GLU A 332 1.59 23.21 -4.66
N LEU A 333 1.34 22.50 -3.57
CA LEU A 333 0.68 21.19 -3.57
C LEU A 333 -0.76 21.30 -4.10
N GLU A 334 -1.53 22.27 -3.60
CA GLU A 334 -2.91 22.51 -4.02
C GLU A 334 -2.99 22.91 -5.49
N LYS A 335 -2.07 23.76 -5.98
CA LYS A 335 -1.96 24.11 -7.40
C LYS A 335 -1.65 22.89 -8.27
N ALA A 336 -0.94 21.90 -7.73
CA ALA A 336 -0.68 20.62 -8.41
C ALA A 336 -1.84 19.61 -8.28
N GLY A 337 -2.99 20.02 -7.71
CA GLY A 337 -4.18 19.19 -7.55
C GLY A 337 -4.09 18.16 -6.43
N MET A 338 -3.18 18.35 -5.48
CA MET A 338 -3.06 17.53 -4.29
C MET A 338 -3.97 18.05 -3.16
N LYS A 339 -4.35 17.18 -2.24
CA LYS A 339 -5.16 17.56 -1.07
C LYS A 339 -4.29 17.52 0.18
N VAL A 340 -4.36 18.56 0.98
CA VAL A 340 -3.60 18.68 2.23
C VAL A 340 -4.58 18.67 3.41
N ASP A 341 -4.47 17.67 4.27
CA ASP A 341 -5.20 17.57 5.53
C ASP A 341 -4.21 17.89 6.67
N LEU A 342 -4.28 19.13 7.16
CA LEU A 342 -3.37 19.61 8.23
C LEU A 342 -3.67 18.99 9.58
N GLU A 343 -4.92 18.56 9.84
CA GLU A 343 -5.29 17.94 11.11
C GLU A 343 -4.75 16.51 11.22
N LYS A 344 -4.80 15.77 10.10
CA LYS A 344 -4.29 14.39 10.03
C LYS A 344 -2.84 14.31 9.59
N HIS A 345 -2.24 15.43 9.22
CA HIS A 345 -0.90 15.52 8.67
C HIS A 345 -0.73 14.63 7.42
N ILE A 346 -1.66 14.77 6.47
CA ILE A 346 -1.69 13.98 5.23
C ILE A 346 -1.58 14.89 4.01
N ILE A 347 -0.70 14.52 3.09
CA ILE A 347 -0.61 15.07 1.74
C ILE A 347 -1.05 13.97 0.78
N ASP A 348 -2.30 14.05 0.32
CA ASP A 348 -2.85 13.12 -0.66
C ASP A 348 -2.51 13.60 -2.07
N THR A 349 -1.65 12.86 -2.74
CA THR A 349 -1.22 13.17 -4.11
C THR A 349 -2.27 12.82 -5.16
N GLY A 350 -3.33 12.09 -4.76
CA GLY A 350 -4.36 11.60 -5.65
C GLY A 350 -3.89 10.49 -6.60
N VAL A 351 -4.76 10.09 -7.50
CA VAL A 351 -4.49 9.08 -8.54
C VAL A 351 -4.88 9.61 -9.92
N THR A 352 -4.36 8.95 -10.95
CA THR A 352 -4.75 9.17 -12.35
C THR A 352 -5.33 7.87 -12.91
N VAL A 353 -6.52 7.93 -13.52
CA VAL A 353 -7.11 6.79 -14.23
C VAL A 353 -6.55 6.77 -15.65
N VAL A 354 -5.84 5.70 -15.98
CA VAL A 354 -5.28 5.48 -17.32
C VAL A 354 -6.01 4.33 -17.99
N THR A 355 -6.43 4.57 -19.22
CA THR A 355 -7.15 3.66 -20.09
C THR A 355 -6.45 3.59 -21.44
N GLU A 356 -6.86 2.72 -22.34
CA GLU A 356 -6.37 2.70 -23.72
C GLU A 356 -6.45 4.10 -24.39
N LYS A 357 -7.51 4.87 -24.09
CA LYS A 357 -7.79 6.16 -24.74
C LYS A 357 -6.77 7.25 -24.38
N ASN A 358 -6.24 7.25 -23.17
CA ASN A 358 -5.30 8.29 -22.69
C ASN A 358 -3.89 7.77 -22.39
N ALA A 359 -3.63 6.47 -22.57
CA ALA A 359 -2.34 5.86 -22.27
C ALA A 359 -1.18 6.48 -23.09
N ALA A 360 -1.42 6.84 -24.35
CA ALA A 360 -0.39 7.43 -25.19
C ALA A 360 0.03 8.82 -24.69
N GLU A 361 -0.94 9.66 -24.31
CA GLU A 361 -0.69 10.99 -23.73
C GLU A 361 -0.01 10.86 -22.36
N PHE A 362 -0.50 9.97 -21.49
CA PHE A 362 0.10 9.71 -20.19
C PHE A 362 1.57 9.30 -20.31
N VAL A 363 1.91 8.40 -21.24
CA VAL A 363 3.31 8.00 -21.49
C VAL A 363 4.14 9.16 -22.04
N LYS A 364 3.57 10.02 -22.89
CA LYS A 364 4.27 11.22 -23.38
C LYS A 364 4.64 12.15 -22.22
N ASP A 365 3.74 12.36 -21.26
CA ASP A 365 4.00 13.18 -20.08
C ASP A 365 5.07 12.57 -19.16
N LEU A 366 5.07 11.24 -19.00
CA LEU A 366 6.14 10.55 -18.28
C LEU A 366 7.49 10.75 -18.97
N ASN A 367 7.55 10.54 -20.29
CA ASN A 367 8.79 10.70 -21.06
C ASN A 367 9.33 12.14 -21.02
N ALA A 368 8.46 13.16 -20.98
CA ALA A 368 8.86 14.54 -20.80
C ALA A 368 9.55 14.81 -19.46
N LYS A 369 9.27 14.00 -18.45
CA LYS A 369 9.93 13.99 -17.12
C LYS A 369 11.14 13.04 -17.08
N GLY A 370 11.52 12.40 -18.19
CA GLY A 370 12.59 11.40 -18.23
C GLY A 370 12.21 10.04 -17.61
N LEU A 371 10.92 9.78 -17.43
CA LEU A 371 10.38 8.57 -16.78
C LEU A 371 9.86 7.57 -17.81
N LYS A 372 9.97 6.27 -17.49
CA LYS A 372 9.42 5.17 -18.30
C LYS A 372 8.18 4.53 -17.66
N SER A 373 7.95 4.80 -16.39
CA SER A 373 6.85 4.26 -15.58
C SER A 373 6.41 5.29 -14.53
N SER A 374 5.32 5.01 -13.86
CA SER A 374 4.81 5.81 -12.74
C SER A 374 4.53 4.93 -11.55
#